data_e055b28188499ad7f9b42cb27d9c40ba
#
_entry.id   e055b28188499ad7f9b42cb27d9c40ba
#
_cell.length_a   1.000
_cell.length_b   1.000
_cell.length_c   1.000
_cell.angle_alpha   90.00
_cell.angle_beta   90.00
_cell.angle_gamma   90.00
#
_symmetry.space_group_name_H-M   'P 1'
#
loop_
_entity.id
_entity.type
_entity.pdbx_description
1 polymer ?
#
loop_
_entity_poly.entity_id
_entity_poly.type
_entity_poly.pdbx_seq_one_letter_code
_entity_poly.pdbx_strand_id
1 'polypeptide(L)'
;EESIILLKNTNAALPLNASEIRSVAVTGPLADAPADQIGTWVFDGDVTRSVTPIEAIREMYGDKVEIIYDPILNYSRETLPSDAEKRIRRLSKADVILYFAGEEAILSGEAHCLSSISLQGGQEQLGKLLKETGTKVISIIMAGRPIALKPTLENSDAMLFAFHPGSMAGPALTRTIFGEICPSGKLPVTFPVDEGQIPIYYNHNSTGRPSD
;
A
#
# COMPACT_ATOMS: atom_id res chain seq x y z
N GLU A 1 13.91 0.12 -5.07
CA GLU A 1 14.12 0.91 -3.85
C GLU A 1 13.97 2.40 -4.12
N GLU A 2 14.64 2.96 -5.11
CA GLU A 2 14.69 4.41 -5.41
C GLU A 2 13.34 5.00 -5.86
N SER A 3 12.40 4.16 -6.31
CA SER A 3 11.04 4.57 -6.71
C SER A 3 10.03 4.61 -5.59
N ILE A 4 10.36 4.12 -4.39
CA ILE A 4 9.46 4.12 -3.25
C ILE A 4 9.30 5.55 -2.72
N ILE A 5 8.06 6.00 -2.59
CA ILE A 5 7.70 7.37 -2.21
C ILE A 5 7.05 7.35 -0.82
N LEU A 6 7.51 8.22 0.07
CA LEU A 6 6.88 8.47 1.36
C LEU A 6 5.86 9.61 1.22
N LEU A 7 4.56 9.28 1.24
CA LEU A 7 3.49 10.26 1.12
C LEU A 7 3.07 10.87 2.46
N LYS A 8 3.16 10.10 3.54
CA LYS A 8 2.79 10.52 4.90
C LYS A 8 3.67 9.84 5.93
N ASN A 9 4.04 10.55 6.98
CA ASN A 9 4.72 9.98 8.14
C ASN A 9 4.43 10.81 9.40
N THR A 10 3.29 10.57 10.01
CA THR A 10 2.85 11.28 11.21
C THR A 10 3.57 10.74 12.44
N ASN A 11 4.10 11.62 13.27
CA ASN A 11 4.79 11.27 14.51
C ASN A 11 5.91 10.24 14.33
N ALA A 12 6.64 10.31 13.22
CA ALA A 12 7.70 9.36 12.88
C ALA A 12 7.23 7.88 12.99
N ALA A 13 6.05 7.58 12.42
CA ALA A 13 5.50 6.22 12.42
C ALA A 13 6.40 5.23 11.67
N LEU A 14 7.17 5.72 10.70
CA LEU A 14 8.28 5.03 10.02
C LEU A 14 9.61 5.76 10.29
N PRO A 15 10.75 5.08 10.30
CA PRO A 15 10.88 3.62 10.18
C PRO A 15 10.46 2.88 11.45
N LEU A 16 10.12 1.61 11.31
CA LEU A 16 9.91 0.72 12.45
C LEU A 16 11.24 0.30 13.05
N ASN A 17 11.32 0.30 14.38
CA ASN A 17 12.46 -0.25 15.09
C ASN A 17 12.09 -1.63 15.65
N ALA A 18 12.67 -2.69 15.07
CA ALA A 18 12.40 -4.06 15.48
C ALA A 18 12.78 -4.37 16.94
N SER A 19 13.61 -3.56 17.58
CA SER A 19 13.95 -3.70 18.99
C SER A 19 12.90 -3.09 19.95
N GLU A 20 12.01 -2.25 19.41
CA GLU A 20 10.97 -1.54 20.20
C GLU A 20 9.57 -2.12 20.05
N ILE A 21 9.37 -2.96 19.02
CA ILE A 21 8.10 -3.63 18.74
C ILE A 21 8.24 -5.13 18.92
N ARG A 22 7.16 -5.79 19.36
CA ARG A 22 7.12 -7.25 19.58
C ARG A 22 6.39 -7.98 18.48
N SER A 23 5.46 -7.30 17.82
CA SER A 23 4.57 -7.93 16.86
C SER A 23 4.16 -6.98 15.73
N VAL A 24 4.04 -7.55 14.53
CA VAL A 24 3.60 -6.88 13.31
C VAL A 24 2.46 -7.67 12.69
N ALA A 25 1.32 -7.02 12.50
CA ALA A 25 0.25 -7.58 11.69
C ALA A 25 0.46 -7.19 10.23
N VAL A 26 0.30 -8.13 9.31
CA VAL A 26 0.38 -7.91 7.86
C VAL A 26 -0.97 -8.28 7.26
N THR A 27 -1.56 -7.36 6.50
CA THR A 27 -2.89 -7.53 5.90
C THR A 27 -3.00 -6.81 4.55
N GLY A 28 -4.09 -7.06 3.86
CA GLY A 28 -4.41 -6.45 2.58
C GLY A 28 -4.13 -7.34 1.38
N PRO A 29 -4.80 -7.07 0.25
CA PRO A 29 -4.81 -7.96 -0.91
C PRO A 29 -3.45 -8.08 -1.61
N LEU A 30 -2.58 -7.09 -1.44
CA LEU A 30 -1.27 -7.05 -2.11
C LEU A 30 -0.10 -7.45 -1.19
N ALA A 31 -0.37 -7.93 0.02
CA ALA A 31 0.67 -8.44 0.92
C ALA A 31 1.36 -9.70 0.38
N ASP A 32 0.61 -10.51 -0.39
CA ASP A 32 1.06 -11.79 -0.99
C ASP A 32 0.50 -11.94 -2.40
N ALA A 33 0.89 -11.06 -3.31
CA ALA A 33 0.40 -11.00 -4.68
C ALA A 33 1.55 -10.93 -5.70
N PRO A 34 2.29 -12.03 -5.93
CA PRO A 34 3.52 -12.04 -6.72
C PRO A 34 3.30 -11.63 -8.18
N ALA A 35 2.12 -11.88 -8.75
CA ALA A 35 1.79 -11.47 -10.10
C ALA A 35 1.48 -9.97 -10.20
N ASP A 36 0.77 -9.42 -9.20
CA ASP A 36 0.35 -8.03 -9.24
C ASP A 36 1.51 -7.05 -9.00
N GLN A 37 2.45 -7.42 -8.13
CA GLN A 37 3.61 -6.57 -7.84
C GLN A 37 4.54 -6.33 -9.03
N ILE A 38 4.58 -7.23 -10.03
CA ILE A 38 5.40 -7.07 -11.23
C ILE A 38 4.70 -6.25 -12.32
N GLY A 39 3.38 -6.05 -12.22
CA GLY A 39 2.60 -5.21 -13.10
C GLY A 39 2.13 -5.88 -14.39
N THR A 40 1.54 -5.09 -15.27
CA THR A 40 0.84 -5.57 -16.48
C THR A 40 1.78 -5.92 -17.64
N TRP A 41 2.91 -5.19 -17.79
CA TRP A 41 3.77 -5.26 -18.97
C TRP A 41 4.89 -6.29 -18.85
N VAL A 42 4.56 -7.48 -18.34
CA VAL A 42 5.50 -8.57 -18.09
C VAL A 42 5.06 -9.82 -18.86
N PHE A 43 5.32 -9.83 -20.17
CA PHE A 43 4.85 -10.88 -21.07
C PHE A 43 5.41 -12.27 -20.75
N ASP A 44 6.71 -12.35 -20.46
CA ASP A 44 7.42 -13.59 -20.14
C ASP A 44 7.90 -13.62 -18.68
N GLY A 45 7.24 -12.86 -17.80
CA GLY A 45 7.62 -12.77 -16.40
C GLY A 45 7.34 -14.06 -15.64
N ASP A 46 8.37 -14.54 -14.97
CA ASP A 46 8.26 -15.69 -14.07
C ASP A 46 7.88 -15.22 -12.66
N VAL A 47 6.60 -15.34 -12.32
CA VAL A 47 6.08 -14.93 -11.00
C VAL A 47 6.68 -15.72 -9.84
N THR A 48 7.25 -16.91 -10.10
CA THR A 48 7.92 -17.72 -9.07
C THR A 48 9.22 -17.10 -8.57
N ARG A 49 9.75 -16.11 -9.30
CA ARG A 49 10.93 -15.33 -8.92
C ARG A 49 10.57 -14.07 -8.12
N SER A 50 9.30 -13.80 -7.94
CA SER A 50 8.85 -12.66 -7.16
C SER A 50 8.89 -12.99 -5.68
N VAL A 51 9.49 -12.12 -4.89
CA VAL A 51 9.48 -12.19 -3.42
C VAL A 51 8.44 -11.21 -2.92
N THR A 52 7.40 -11.73 -2.29
CA THR A 52 6.28 -10.89 -1.81
C THR A 52 6.63 -10.16 -0.51
N PRO A 53 5.91 -9.07 -0.17
CA PRO A 53 6.10 -8.38 1.09
C PRO A 53 6.04 -9.29 2.31
N ILE A 54 5.04 -10.18 2.39
CA ILE A 54 4.91 -11.08 3.55
C ILE A 54 6.05 -12.10 3.63
N GLU A 55 6.52 -12.62 2.48
CA GLU A 55 7.66 -13.53 2.44
C GLU A 55 8.92 -12.83 2.95
N ALA A 56 9.23 -11.63 2.44
CA ALA A 56 10.40 -10.87 2.85
C ALA A 56 10.36 -10.45 4.33
N ILE A 57 9.19 -10.02 4.84
CA ILE A 57 9.03 -9.66 6.25
C ILE A 57 9.31 -10.88 7.14
N ARG A 58 8.81 -12.06 6.76
CA ARG A 58 9.06 -13.32 7.50
C ARG A 58 10.54 -13.72 7.45
N GLU A 59 11.17 -13.64 6.29
CA GLU A 59 12.56 -14.02 6.12
C GLU A 59 13.51 -13.09 6.89
N MET A 60 13.28 -11.77 6.81
CA MET A 60 14.23 -10.77 7.35
C MET A 60 14.01 -10.44 8.82
N TYR A 61 12.76 -10.58 9.30
CA TYR A 61 12.36 -10.12 10.65
C TYR A 61 11.58 -11.14 11.47
N GLY A 62 11.25 -12.33 10.94
CA GLY A 62 10.46 -13.33 11.65
C GLY A 62 11.13 -13.93 12.91
N ASP A 63 12.43 -13.77 13.03
CA ASP A 63 13.20 -14.13 14.24
C ASP A 63 13.28 -12.99 15.27
N LYS A 64 12.89 -11.77 14.91
CA LYS A 64 12.98 -10.56 15.74
C LYS A 64 11.62 -10.11 16.26
N VAL A 65 10.56 -10.29 15.46
CA VAL A 65 9.19 -9.87 15.80
C VAL A 65 8.17 -10.96 15.44
N GLU A 66 7.11 -11.08 16.22
CA GLU A 66 5.98 -11.95 15.89
C GLU A 66 5.24 -11.40 14.66
N ILE A 67 5.01 -12.23 13.64
CA ILE A 67 4.31 -11.84 12.41
C ILE A 67 2.94 -12.50 12.37
N ILE A 68 1.89 -11.67 12.43
CA ILE A 68 0.50 -12.10 12.35
C ILE A 68 -0.01 -11.78 10.94
N TYR A 69 -0.19 -12.79 10.11
CA TYR A 69 -0.67 -12.59 8.73
C TYR A 69 -2.13 -13.01 8.57
N ASP A 70 -2.90 -12.12 7.96
CA ASP A 70 -4.26 -12.37 7.50
C ASP A 70 -4.62 -11.33 6.43
N PRO A 71 -4.75 -11.67 5.14
CA PRO A 71 -5.00 -10.69 4.10
C PRO A 71 -6.37 -10.02 4.21
N ILE A 72 -7.37 -10.65 4.86
CA ILE A 72 -8.79 -10.26 4.92
C ILE A 72 -9.43 -10.16 3.53
N LEU A 73 -8.80 -9.44 2.60
CA LEU A 73 -9.14 -9.38 1.18
C LEU A 73 -8.12 -10.18 0.39
N ASN A 74 -8.58 -11.08 -0.50
CA ASN A 74 -7.69 -11.94 -1.29
C ASN A 74 -7.27 -11.30 -2.62
N TYR A 75 -8.03 -10.29 -3.09
CA TYR A 75 -7.72 -9.49 -4.28
C TYR A 75 -8.32 -8.09 -4.16
N SER A 76 -7.84 -7.14 -4.95
CA SER A 76 -8.12 -5.71 -4.76
C SER A 76 -9.58 -5.31 -4.90
N ARG A 77 -10.37 -6.04 -5.69
CA ARG A 77 -11.80 -5.76 -5.97
C ARG A 77 -12.76 -6.53 -5.06
N GLU A 78 -12.24 -7.34 -4.15
CA GLU A 78 -13.07 -8.11 -3.22
C GLU A 78 -13.80 -7.19 -2.25
N THR A 79 -15.05 -7.52 -1.95
CA THR A 79 -15.82 -6.83 -0.90
C THR A 79 -15.45 -7.40 0.47
N LEU A 80 -15.62 -6.62 1.53
CA LEU A 80 -15.32 -7.09 2.88
C LEU A 80 -16.14 -8.34 3.23
N PRO A 81 -15.49 -9.42 3.69
CA PRO A 81 -16.17 -10.61 4.15
C PRO A 81 -16.94 -10.34 5.45
N SER A 82 -17.98 -11.12 5.70
CA SER A 82 -18.85 -10.95 6.87
C SER A 82 -18.14 -11.13 8.21
N ASP A 83 -17.00 -11.82 8.23
CA ASP A 83 -16.17 -12.05 9.41
C ASP A 83 -15.00 -11.05 9.56
N ALA A 84 -14.93 -10.04 8.70
CA ALA A 84 -13.83 -9.05 8.67
C ALA A 84 -13.55 -8.44 10.04
N GLU A 85 -14.57 -8.01 10.78
CA GLU A 85 -14.38 -7.43 12.11
C GLU A 85 -13.70 -8.39 13.11
N LYS A 86 -14.04 -9.68 13.06
CA LYS A 86 -13.41 -10.70 13.91
C LYS A 86 -11.93 -10.83 13.56
N ARG A 87 -11.60 -10.83 12.27
CA ARG A 87 -10.22 -10.93 11.76
C ARG A 87 -9.43 -9.67 12.12
N ILE A 88 -10.01 -8.48 11.95
CA ILE A 88 -9.42 -7.20 12.35
C ILE A 88 -9.09 -7.19 13.85
N ARG A 89 -10.01 -7.63 14.71
CA ARG A 89 -9.73 -7.73 16.17
C ARG A 89 -8.56 -8.63 16.50
N ARG A 90 -8.23 -9.63 15.67
CA ARG A 90 -7.04 -10.45 15.83
C ARG A 90 -5.78 -9.67 15.43
N LEU A 91 -5.82 -8.98 14.31
CA LEU A 91 -4.70 -8.17 13.81
C LEU A 91 -4.38 -6.97 14.71
N SER A 92 -5.40 -6.36 15.31
CA SER A 92 -5.25 -5.20 16.21
C SER A 92 -4.54 -5.49 17.52
N LYS A 93 -4.22 -6.75 17.82
CA LYS A 93 -3.38 -7.14 18.96
C LYS A 93 -1.90 -6.90 18.73
N ALA A 94 -1.49 -6.67 17.49
CA ALA A 94 -0.12 -6.33 17.13
C ALA A 94 0.22 -4.88 17.51
N ASP A 95 1.49 -4.59 17.66
CA ASP A 95 1.99 -3.24 17.96
C ASP A 95 1.82 -2.31 16.74
N VAL A 96 1.83 -2.88 15.52
CA VAL A 96 1.64 -2.15 14.25
C VAL A 96 0.97 -3.04 13.21
N ILE A 97 0.16 -2.42 12.35
CA ILE A 97 -0.47 -3.07 11.20
C ILE A 97 0.16 -2.51 9.92
N LEU A 98 0.71 -3.39 9.09
CA LEU A 98 1.13 -3.11 7.72
C LEU A 98 -0.01 -3.49 6.78
N TYR A 99 -0.60 -2.50 6.13
CA TYR A 99 -1.72 -2.65 5.22
C TYR A 99 -1.27 -2.48 3.77
N PHE A 100 -1.22 -3.58 3.01
CA PHE A 100 -0.84 -3.61 1.61
C PHE A 100 -2.07 -3.54 0.72
N ALA A 101 -2.31 -2.38 0.13
CA ALA A 101 -3.47 -2.08 -0.71
C ALA A 101 -3.04 -1.59 -2.10
N GLY A 102 -3.99 -1.48 -3.01
CA GLY A 102 -3.71 -0.96 -4.34
C GLY A 102 -4.55 -1.60 -5.44
N GLU A 103 -3.94 -1.76 -6.61
CA GLU A 103 -4.59 -2.32 -7.79
C GLU A 103 -3.91 -3.63 -8.23
N GLU A 104 -4.73 -4.60 -8.65
CA GLU A 104 -4.25 -5.76 -9.41
C GLU A 104 -3.63 -5.31 -10.73
N ALA A 105 -2.61 -6.01 -11.21
CA ALA A 105 -1.95 -5.72 -12.47
C ALA A 105 -2.91 -5.60 -13.66
N ILE A 106 -3.97 -6.41 -13.69
CA ILE A 106 -4.99 -6.40 -14.74
C ILE A 106 -5.78 -5.10 -14.84
N LEU A 107 -5.77 -4.25 -13.81
CA LEU A 107 -6.52 -2.99 -13.82
C LEU A 107 -5.79 -1.85 -14.53
N SER A 108 -4.55 -2.06 -14.94
CA SER A 108 -3.73 -1.07 -15.66
C SER A 108 -3.17 -1.64 -16.96
N GLY A 109 -2.77 -0.76 -17.87
CA GLY A 109 -2.17 -1.12 -19.14
C GLY A 109 -3.05 -0.81 -20.36
N GLU A 110 -2.59 -1.23 -21.54
CA GLU A 110 -3.29 -1.01 -22.81
C GLU A 110 -4.65 -1.72 -22.82
N ALA A 111 -5.65 -1.05 -23.38
CA ALA A 111 -7.04 -1.51 -23.46
C ALA A 111 -7.74 -1.70 -22.08
N HIS A 112 -7.14 -1.22 -20.99
CA HIS A 112 -7.77 -1.18 -19.70
C HIS A 112 -8.10 0.25 -19.30
N CYS A 113 -9.32 0.48 -18.86
CA CYS A 113 -9.77 1.77 -18.33
C CYS A 113 -10.60 1.55 -17.06
N LEU A 114 -10.53 2.53 -16.17
CA LEU A 114 -11.34 2.59 -14.97
C LEU A 114 -12.19 3.86 -15.00
N SER A 115 -13.45 3.74 -14.60
CA SER A 115 -14.34 4.90 -14.38
C SER A 115 -14.09 5.56 -13.03
N SER A 116 -13.45 4.87 -12.10
CA SER A 116 -13.09 5.36 -10.78
C SER A 116 -11.60 5.08 -10.54
N ILE A 117 -10.89 6.10 -10.04
CA ILE A 117 -9.48 6.00 -9.64
C ILE A 117 -9.29 5.89 -8.13
N SER A 118 -10.35 5.56 -7.40
CA SER A 118 -10.29 5.19 -5.98
C SER A 118 -9.86 3.73 -5.82
N LEU A 119 -9.44 3.35 -4.62
CA LEU A 119 -9.18 1.94 -4.31
C LEU A 119 -10.46 1.12 -4.48
N GLN A 120 -10.37 0.05 -5.24
CA GLN A 120 -11.51 -0.80 -5.58
C GLN A 120 -11.95 -1.70 -4.41
N GLY A 121 -13.18 -2.23 -4.49
CA GLY A 121 -13.70 -3.19 -3.53
C GLY A 121 -13.83 -2.64 -2.11
N GLY A 122 -13.52 -3.48 -1.13
CA GLY A 122 -13.62 -3.16 0.30
C GLY A 122 -12.37 -2.51 0.90
N GLN A 123 -11.38 -2.12 0.09
CA GLN A 123 -10.07 -1.69 0.59
C GLN A 123 -10.13 -0.42 1.45
N GLU A 124 -10.85 0.62 1.03
CA GLU A 124 -10.98 1.86 1.82
C GLU A 124 -11.72 1.60 3.13
N GLN A 125 -12.78 0.78 3.07
CA GLN A 125 -13.52 0.39 4.27
C GLN A 125 -12.65 -0.43 5.23
N LEU A 126 -11.82 -1.35 4.72
CA LEU A 126 -10.86 -2.10 5.54
C LEU A 126 -9.87 -1.14 6.21
N GLY A 127 -9.25 -0.23 5.47
CA GLY A 127 -8.31 0.76 6.02
C GLY A 127 -8.92 1.59 7.15
N LYS A 128 -10.18 2.03 6.99
CA LYS A 128 -10.93 2.75 8.02
C LYS A 128 -11.12 1.88 9.28
N LEU A 129 -11.60 0.65 9.13
CA LEU A 129 -11.83 -0.26 10.25
C LEU A 129 -10.53 -0.63 10.97
N LEU A 130 -9.42 -0.79 10.24
CA LEU A 130 -8.10 -0.99 10.85
C LEU A 130 -7.71 0.21 11.72
N LYS A 131 -7.89 1.43 11.22
CA LYS A 131 -7.58 2.66 11.97
C LYS A 131 -8.46 2.85 13.21
N GLU A 132 -9.73 2.49 13.13
CA GLU A 132 -10.68 2.56 14.25
C GLU A 132 -10.30 1.65 15.43
N THR A 133 -9.41 0.66 15.22
CA THR A 133 -8.88 -0.15 16.34
C THR A 133 -7.97 0.61 17.28
N GLY A 134 -7.45 1.76 16.87
CA GLY A 134 -6.45 2.52 17.61
C GLY A 134 -5.00 2.01 17.44
N THR A 135 -4.79 0.89 16.75
CA THR A 135 -3.46 0.38 16.42
C THR A 135 -2.82 1.25 15.35
N LYS A 136 -1.48 1.41 15.41
CA LYS A 136 -0.73 2.12 14.37
C LYS A 136 -0.91 1.43 13.02
N VAL A 137 -1.34 2.17 11.99
CA VAL A 137 -1.55 1.65 10.64
C VAL A 137 -0.57 2.31 9.68
N ILE A 138 0.22 1.49 9.00
CA ILE A 138 1.12 1.90 7.92
C ILE A 138 0.58 1.30 6.63
N SER A 139 0.14 2.16 5.71
CA SER A 139 -0.37 1.72 4.42
C SER A 139 0.72 1.73 3.36
N ILE A 140 0.80 0.66 2.60
CA ILE A 140 1.71 0.50 1.45
C ILE A 140 0.82 0.31 0.22
N ILE A 141 0.88 1.27 -0.69
CA ILE A 141 0.04 1.28 -1.89
C ILE A 141 0.86 0.86 -3.10
N MET A 142 0.37 -0.16 -3.79
CA MET A 142 0.93 -0.65 -5.05
C MET A 142 -0.11 -0.48 -6.15
N ALA A 143 0.20 0.32 -7.18
CA ALA A 143 -0.72 0.59 -8.29
C ALA A 143 0.02 1.12 -9.50
N GLY A 144 -0.49 0.84 -10.69
CA GLY A 144 0.12 1.28 -11.95
C GLY A 144 -0.18 2.74 -12.33
N ARG A 145 -0.95 3.45 -11.52
CA ARG A 145 -1.41 4.82 -11.78
C ARG A 145 -1.54 5.65 -10.51
N PRO A 146 -1.62 6.99 -10.60
CA PRO A 146 -2.09 7.81 -9.49
C PRO A 146 -3.52 7.43 -9.10
N ILE A 147 -3.75 7.30 -7.80
CA ILE A 147 -5.05 6.96 -7.21
C ILE A 147 -5.48 8.10 -6.30
N ALA A 148 -6.78 8.37 -6.20
CA ALA A 148 -7.36 9.27 -5.21
C ALA A 148 -7.27 8.61 -3.83
N LEU A 149 -6.25 8.95 -3.05
CA LEU A 149 -5.90 8.27 -1.81
C LEU A 149 -6.37 8.97 -0.53
N LYS A 150 -7.17 10.04 -0.63
CA LYS A 150 -7.57 10.82 0.53
C LYS A 150 -8.14 9.97 1.68
N PRO A 151 -9.12 9.05 1.45
CA PRO A 151 -9.67 8.24 2.53
C PRO A 151 -8.61 7.35 3.20
N THR A 152 -7.73 6.73 2.41
CA THR A 152 -6.68 5.85 2.92
C THR A 152 -5.60 6.65 3.65
N LEU A 153 -5.27 7.85 3.15
CA LEU A 153 -4.30 8.74 3.77
C LEU A 153 -4.77 9.21 5.16
N GLU A 154 -6.06 9.54 5.31
CA GLU A 154 -6.66 9.94 6.56
C GLU A 154 -6.63 8.79 7.59
N ASN A 155 -6.78 7.55 7.13
CA ASN A 155 -6.81 6.35 7.95
C ASN A 155 -5.44 5.66 8.12
N SER A 156 -4.33 6.35 7.84
CA SER A 156 -2.98 5.83 8.00
C SER A 156 -2.12 6.74 8.87
N ASP A 157 -1.20 6.18 9.64
CA ASP A 157 -0.17 6.95 10.38
C ASP A 157 1.03 7.23 9.49
N ALA A 158 1.38 6.31 8.60
CA ALA A 158 2.32 6.52 7.51
C ALA A 158 1.81 5.87 6.23
N MET A 159 2.25 6.38 5.08
CA MET A 159 1.90 5.83 3.77
C MET A 159 3.09 5.85 2.83
N LEU A 160 3.37 4.68 2.27
CA LEU A 160 4.30 4.50 1.16
C LEU A 160 3.51 4.26 -0.13
N PHE A 161 4.03 4.77 -1.25
CA PHE A 161 3.53 4.47 -2.59
C PHE A 161 4.65 3.86 -3.42
N ALA A 162 4.43 2.68 -3.98
CA ALA A 162 5.49 1.88 -4.59
C ALA A 162 5.28 1.59 -6.08
N PHE A 163 4.21 2.07 -6.71
CA PHE A 163 3.83 1.72 -8.09
C PHE A 163 3.73 0.19 -8.28
N HIS A 164 4.31 -0.33 -9.37
CA HIS A 164 4.59 -1.74 -9.56
C HIS A 164 6.05 -2.01 -9.17
N PRO A 165 6.33 -2.46 -7.94
CA PRO A 165 7.69 -2.47 -7.42
C PRO A 165 8.57 -3.59 -7.98
N GLY A 166 8.00 -4.51 -8.77
CA GLY A 166 8.74 -5.57 -9.44
C GLY A 166 8.98 -6.82 -8.59
N SER A 167 9.77 -7.75 -9.11
CA SER A 167 10.02 -9.06 -8.49
C SER A 167 10.65 -8.98 -7.10
N MET A 168 11.40 -7.91 -6.80
CA MET A 168 12.04 -7.68 -5.50
C MET A 168 11.28 -6.69 -4.61
N ALA A 169 9.96 -6.61 -4.80
CA ALA A 169 9.09 -5.74 -4.01
C ALA A 169 9.22 -6.00 -2.51
N GLY A 170 9.13 -7.26 -2.11
CA GLY A 170 9.19 -7.67 -0.72
C GLY A 170 10.43 -7.15 0.00
N PRO A 171 11.65 -7.50 -0.42
CA PRO A 171 12.88 -7.01 0.20
C PRO A 171 13.01 -5.48 0.19
N ALA A 172 12.66 -4.82 -0.91
CA ALA A 172 12.76 -3.36 -1.02
C ALA A 172 11.84 -2.63 -0.04
N LEU A 173 10.57 -3.06 0.03
CA LEU A 173 9.59 -2.50 0.95
C LEU A 173 9.93 -2.80 2.41
N THR A 174 10.34 -4.04 2.72
CA THR A 174 10.73 -4.44 4.07
C THR A 174 11.90 -3.60 4.58
N ARG A 175 12.96 -3.44 3.79
CA ARG A 175 14.12 -2.60 4.14
C ARG A 175 13.74 -1.13 4.34
N THR A 176 12.81 -0.62 3.54
CA THR A 176 12.28 0.74 3.70
C THR A 176 11.46 0.89 4.98
N ILE A 177 10.57 -0.06 5.27
CA ILE A 177 9.70 -0.04 6.46
C ILE A 177 10.52 -0.09 7.75
N PHE A 178 11.58 -0.91 7.77
CA PHE A 178 12.44 -1.06 8.96
C PHE A 178 13.68 -0.14 8.96
N GLY A 179 13.76 0.80 8.03
CA GLY A 179 14.74 1.89 8.06
C GLY A 179 16.15 1.55 7.59
N GLU A 180 16.35 0.41 6.94
CA GLU A 180 17.63 0.11 6.28
C GLU A 180 17.85 0.99 5.05
N ILE A 181 16.75 1.47 4.44
CA ILE A 181 16.74 2.34 3.27
C ILE A 181 15.79 3.50 3.53
N CYS A 182 16.25 4.71 3.19
CA CYS A 182 15.40 5.89 3.19
C CYS A 182 14.62 5.99 1.87
N PRO A 183 13.28 6.10 1.88
CA PRO A 183 12.51 6.27 0.65
C PRO A 183 12.88 7.59 -0.02
N SER A 184 13.35 7.53 -1.25
CA SER A 184 13.87 8.68 -2.00
C SER A 184 13.06 9.04 -3.25
N GLY A 185 12.09 8.21 -3.62
CA GLY A 185 11.22 8.43 -4.75
C GLY A 185 10.46 9.77 -4.67
N LYS A 186 10.20 10.36 -5.85
CA LYS A 186 9.41 11.58 -6.01
C LYS A 186 8.22 11.30 -6.89
N LEU A 187 7.12 12.02 -6.69
CA LEU A 187 5.94 11.90 -7.53
C LEU A 187 6.28 12.37 -8.96
N PRO A 188 6.16 11.49 -9.97
CA PRO A 188 6.41 11.85 -11.38
C PRO A 188 5.21 12.53 -12.01
N VAL A 189 4.06 12.53 -11.35
CA VAL A 189 2.77 13.03 -11.82
C VAL A 189 1.94 13.51 -10.64
N THR A 190 1.03 14.44 -10.88
CA THR A 190 0.12 14.96 -9.84
C THR A 190 -0.85 13.87 -9.38
N PHE A 191 -0.98 13.68 -8.08
CA PHE A 191 -1.99 12.81 -7.49
C PHE A 191 -3.24 13.64 -7.17
N PRO A 192 -4.41 13.24 -7.67
CA PRO A 192 -5.66 13.92 -7.36
C PRO A 192 -6.11 13.59 -5.92
N VAL A 193 -6.76 14.54 -5.30
CA VAL A 193 -7.47 14.31 -4.02
C VAL A 193 -8.79 13.58 -4.25
N ASP A 194 -9.42 13.87 -5.39
CA ASP A 194 -10.73 13.37 -5.78
C ASP A 194 -10.82 13.19 -7.29
N GLU A 195 -11.66 12.28 -7.75
CA GLU A 195 -11.89 12.00 -9.17
C GLU A 195 -12.36 13.23 -9.96
N GLY A 196 -13.15 14.09 -9.32
CA GLY A 196 -13.65 15.32 -9.92
C GLY A 196 -12.58 16.36 -10.26
N GLN A 197 -11.34 16.17 -9.79
CA GLN A 197 -10.22 17.05 -10.14
C GLN A 197 -9.57 16.72 -11.48
N ILE A 198 -9.89 15.58 -12.10
CA ILE A 198 -9.26 15.18 -13.36
C ILE A 198 -9.92 15.93 -14.54
N PRO A 199 -9.11 16.44 -15.52
CA PRO A 199 -7.64 16.34 -15.61
C PRO A 199 -6.92 17.32 -14.70
N ILE A 200 -5.90 16.85 -13.97
CA ILE A 200 -5.04 17.65 -13.11
C ILE A 200 -3.56 17.46 -13.49
N TYR A 201 -2.83 18.55 -13.63
CA TYR A 201 -1.41 18.52 -13.99
C TYR A 201 -0.68 19.72 -13.39
N TYR A 202 0.56 19.49 -12.99
CA TYR A 202 1.39 20.47 -12.30
C TYR A 202 1.59 21.78 -13.08
N ASN A 203 1.74 21.70 -14.39
CA ASN A 203 2.13 22.83 -15.25
C ASN A 203 0.94 23.52 -15.92
N HIS A 204 -0.26 23.47 -15.36
CA HIS A 204 -1.39 24.23 -15.88
C HIS A 204 -1.13 25.75 -15.73
N ASN A 205 -1.60 26.52 -16.70
CA ASN A 205 -1.52 27.97 -16.65
C ASN A 205 -2.54 28.54 -15.64
N SER A 206 -2.16 29.64 -14.99
CA SER A 206 -3.10 30.38 -14.15
C SER A 206 -4.25 30.94 -14.98
N THR A 207 -5.47 30.71 -14.55
CA THR A 207 -6.69 31.24 -15.19
C THR A 207 -7.09 32.61 -14.69
N GLY A 208 -6.28 33.23 -13.79
CA GLY A 208 -6.63 34.50 -13.13
C GLY A 208 -7.60 34.35 -11.96
N ARG A 209 -8.07 33.15 -11.70
CA ARG A 209 -8.87 32.80 -10.51
C ARG A 209 -8.21 31.57 -9.86
N PRO A 210 -7.30 31.79 -8.89
CA PRO A 210 -6.71 30.67 -8.16
C PRO A 210 -7.85 29.91 -7.45
N SER A 211 -7.79 28.60 -7.48
CA SER A 211 -8.58 27.75 -6.58
C SER A 211 -8.00 27.90 -5.17
N ASP A 212 -8.81 28.32 -4.25
CA ASP A 212 -8.47 28.39 -2.82
C ASP A 212 -8.28 26.98 -2.25
#